data_965d6ae43e8aa2b2cdcf8a15206455b7
#
_entry.id   965d6ae43e8aa2b2cdcf8a15206455b7
#
_cell.length_a   1.000
_cell.length_b   1.000
_cell.length_c   1.000
_cell.angle_alpha   90.00
_cell.angle_beta   90.00
_cell.angle_gamma   90.00
#
_symmetry.space_group_name_H-M   'P 1'
#
loop_
_entity.id
_entity.type
_entity.pdbx_description
1 polymer ?
#
loop_
_entity_poly.entity_id
_entity_poly.type
_entity_poly.pdbx_seq_one_letter_code
_entity_poly.pdbx_strand_id
1 'polypeptide(L)'
;MAKLITIYCKNTKEYMDIPCGTSLKELYDQLKFDMPYPVIAARVNYKVQALNFLIYKPKDIEFIDASSESGRRCYIRTLSMVMACAVRELWPGYDLRIEHPISKGFYCTIRESREVKKTITPDVVAQLKARMQQIIAEDRPIMTEERQTKEVIRLFGDRKDGETTLFETLGNPYCRYYRMGDYIDYYTGALMPSTGYINLFDVEEYHGNILLRIPCRKNPNCLEERIVEDKRFGIFKEYVGWNKLLKISNVGEFNKAHKNQRSVEMIKLSEALHEKKVAQIADQIANHEGGVPRFVLISGPSSSGKTTFSKRLTIQLMVNGIRPEVISMDNYFVNREDTPRDENGEWDFE
;
A
#
# COMPACT_ATOMS: atom_id res chain seq x y z
N MET A 1 8.66 17.66 40.81
CA MET A 1 8.17 18.41 39.62
C MET A 1 8.47 17.57 38.39
N ALA A 2 7.51 17.40 37.47
CA ALA A 2 7.76 16.71 36.20
C ALA A 2 8.81 17.50 35.40
N LYS A 3 9.79 16.80 34.82
CA LYS A 3 10.79 17.41 33.94
C LYS A 3 10.08 18.00 32.71
N LEU A 4 10.28 19.29 32.47
CA LEU A 4 9.77 19.94 31.27
C LEU A 4 10.72 19.72 30.08
N ILE A 5 10.17 19.63 28.88
CA ILE A 5 10.89 19.56 27.61
C ILE A 5 10.27 20.52 26.63
N THR A 6 11.09 21.23 25.86
CA THR A 6 10.62 22.17 24.83
C THR A 6 10.40 21.43 23.52
N ILE A 7 9.23 21.61 22.90
CA ILE A 7 8.89 21.12 21.57
C ILE A 7 8.56 22.28 20.63
N TYR A 8 8.67 22.04 19.32
CA TYR A 8 8.21 22.96 18.29
C TYR A 8 7.00 22.35 17.57
N CYS A 9 5.87 23.04 17.60
CA CYS A 9 4.68 22.65 16.86
C CYS A 9 4.65 23.36 15.51
N LYS A 10 4.76 22.61 14.39
CA LYS A 10 4.76 23.18 13.03
C LYS A 10 3.41 23.74 12.63
N ASN A 11 2.31 23.21 13.14
CA ASN A 11 0.97 23.67 12.81
C ASN A 11 0.68 25.06 13.38
N THR A 12 1.10 25.34 14.61
CA THR A 12 0.95 26.65 15.26
C THR A 12 2.17 27.56 15.05
N LYS A 13 3.32 27.01 14.63
CA LYS A 13 4.63 27.67 14.49
C LYS A 13 5.17 28.21 15.80
N GLU A 14 4.90 27.53 16.91
CA GLU A 14 5.26 27.94 18.26
C GLU A 14 6.12 26.92 18.97
N TYR A 15 6.99 27.41 19.86
CA TYR A 15 7.68 26.59 20.86
C TYR A 15 6.86 26.53 22.13
N MET A 16 6.83 25.37 22.78
CA MET A 16 6.14 25.20 24.05
C MET A 16 6.83 24.20 24.96
N ASP A 17 6.71 24.42 26.25
CA ASP A 17 7.20 23.50 27.27
C ASP A 17 6.09 22.56 27.70
N ILE A 18 6.36 21.27 27.62
CA ILE A 18 5.44 20.21 28.02
C ILE A 18 6.09 19.27 29.04
N PRO A 19 5.30 18.61 29.89
CA PRO A 19 5.82 17.55 30.75
C PRO A 19 6.44 16.41 29.95
N CYS A 20 7.58 15.89 30.40
CA CYS A 20 8.21 14.72 29.83
C CYS A 20 7.25 13.51 29.93
N GLY A 21 7.00 12.81 28.82
CA GLY A 21 6.05 11.71 28.75
C GLY A 21 4.64 12.10 28.31
N THR A 22 4.38 13.37 27.97
CA THR A 22 3.12 13.79 27.35
C THR A 22 2.90 13.04 26.03
N SER A 23 1.70 12.50 25.81
CA SER A 23 1.34 11.88 24.53
C SER A 23 1.04 12.93 23.45
N LEU A 24 1.17 12.54 22.19
CA LEU A 24 0.78 13.42 21.08
C LEU A 24 -0.70 13.78 21.13
N LYS A 25 -1.56 12.88 21.63
CA LYS A 25 -2.99 13.15 21.79
C LYS A 25 -3.23 14.24 22.86
N GLU A 26 -2.65 14.09 24.06
CA GLU A 26 -2.75 15.10 25.11
C GLU A 26 -2.21 16.46 24.65
N LEU A 27 -1.11 16.45 23.89
CA LEU A 27 -0.55 17.67 23.33
C LEU A 27 -1.52 18.32 22.33
N TYR A 28 -2.14 17.53 21.43
CA TYR A 28 -3.12 18.06 20.50
C TYR A 28 -4.34 18.67 21.20
N ASP A 29 -4.86 17.96 22.21
CA ASP A 29 -6.00 18.42 23.02
C ASP A 29 -5.69 19.75 23.78
N GLN A 30 -4.43 19.98 24.14
CA GLN A 30 -3.98 21.24 24.77
C GLN A 30 -3.84 22.41 23.78
N LEU A 31 -3.37 22.13 22.56
CA LEU A 31 -3.07 23.15 21.54
C LEU A 31 -4.31 23.83 20.94
N LYS A 32 -5.45 23.17 20.94
CA LYS A 32 -6.76 23.68 20.50
C LYS A 32 -6.74 24.45 19.17
N PHE A 33 -6.00 23.95 18.18
CA PHE A 33 -6.06 24.50 16.81
C PHE A 33 -6.92 23.64 15.91
N ASP A 34 -7.54 24.25 14.91
CA ASP A 34 -8.41 23.58 13.96
C ASP A 34 -7.61 22.97 12.81
N MET A 35 -8.01 21.76 12.41
CA MET A 35 -7.55 21.09 11.20
C MET A 35 -8.73 20.87 10.26
N PRO A 36 -8.52 20.87 8.94
CA PRO A 36 -9.59 20.64 7.95
C PRO A 36 -10.33 19.32 8.17
N TYR A 37 -9.63 18.31 8.68
CA TYR A 37 -10.17 16.99 9.00
C TYR A 37 -9.62 16.51 10.36
N PRO A 38 -10.27 15.51 11.01
CA PRO A 38 -9.80 14.98 12.27
C PRO A 38 -8.33 14.55 12.22
N VAL A 39 -7.56 14.95 13.22
CA VAL A 39 -6.17 14.54 13.38
C VAL A 39 -6.10 13.06 13.71
N ILE A 40 -5.31 12.32 12.95
CA ILE A 40 -5.19 10.86 13.08
C ILE A 40 -3.79 10.38 13.44
N ALA A 41 -2.78 11.20 13.22
CA ALA A 41 -1.38 10.92 13.53
C ALA A 41 -0.58 12.22 13.64
N ALA A 42 0.71 12.12 14.02
CA ALA A 42 1.62 13.26 13.92
C ALA A 42 2.97 12.82 13.34
N ARG A 43 3.62 13.75 12.65
CA ARG A 43 5.00 13.61 12.22
C ARG A 43 5.90 14.17 13.30
N VAL A 44 6.67 13.30 13.96
CA VAL A 44 7.63 13.65 15.01
C VAL A 44 9.02 13.70 14.39
N ASN A 45 9.61 14.87 14.29
CA ASN A 45 10.68 15.19 13.36
C ASN A 45 10.23 14.82 11.93
N TYR A 46 10.76 13.76 11.34
CA TYR A 46 10.38 13.31 9.99
C TYR A 46 9.64 11.95 9.99
N LYS A 47 9.37 11.37 11.18
CA LYS A 47 8.76 10.05 11.30
C LYS A 47 7.32 10.13 11.77
N VAL A 48 6.41 9.49 11.05
CA VAL A 48 5.00 9.40 11.43
C VAL A 48 4.86 8.50 12.65
N GLN A 49 4.14 9.01 13.66
CA GLN A 49 3.84 8.32 14.91
C GLN A 49 2.32 8.35 15.17
N ALA A 50 1.82 7.33 15.84
CA ALA A 50 0.44 7.30 16.32
C ALA A 50 0.25 8.33 17.46
N LEU A 51 -0.99 8.80 17.67
CA LEU A 51 -1.27 9.83 18.69
C LEU A 51 -1.01 9.37 20.13
N ASN A 52 -0.89 8.07 20.38
CA ASN A 52 -0.49 7.52 21.69
C ASN A 52 1.03 7.52 21.92
N PHE A 53 1.83 8.03 20.96
CA PHE A 53 3.28 8.14 21.13
C PHE A 53 3.63 9.14 22.24
N LEU A 54 4.54 8.74 23.16
CA LEU A 54 5.00 9.55 24.30
C LEU A 54 6.27 10.33 23.96
N ILE A 55 6.29 11.61 24.31
CA ILE A 55 7.37 12.54 24.00
C ILE A 55 8.31 12.65 25.20
N TYR A 56 9.56 12.18 25.06
CA TYR A 56 10.55 12.20 26.14
C TYR A 56 11.73 13.15 25.89
N LYS A 57 11.82 13.74 24.70
CA LYS A 57 12.94 14.63 24.29
C LYS A 57 12.38 15.75 23.41
N PRO A 58 13.09 16.90 23.30
CA PRO A 58 12.74 17.96 22.34
C PRO A 58 12.52 17.40 20.93
N LYS A 59 11.43 17.83 20.28
CA LYS A 59 11.00 17.34 18.95
C LYS A 59 10.26 18.45 18.20
N ASP A 60 10.37 18.38 16.87
CA ASP A 60 9.45 19.05 15.95
C ASP A 60 8.25 18.15 15.73
N ILE A 61 7.06 18.69 15.89
CA ILE A 61 5.81 17.98 15.80
C ILE A 61 4.91 18.65 14.76
N GLU A 62 4.37 17.84 13.86
CA GLU A 62 3.40 18.25 12.84
C GLU A 62 2.22 17.28 12.88
N PHE A 63 1.07 17.75 13.33
CA PHE A 63 -0.16 16.96 13.32
C PHE A 63 -0.68 16.82 11.89
N ILE A 64 -1.16 15.65 11.54
CA ILE A 64 -1.62 15.30 10.21
C ILE A 64 -2.98 14.60 10.25
N ASP A 65 -3.77 14.89 9.23
CA ASP A 65 -5.08 14.28 8.97
C ASP A 65 -5.05 13.33 7.76
N ALA A 66 -6.21 12.78 7.38
CA ALA A 66 -6.34 11.82 6.29
C ALA A 66 -6.14 12.42 4.88
N SER A 67 -6.11 13.76 4.71
CA SER A 67 -5.87 14.41 3.43
C SER A 67 -4.39 14.38 3.04
N SER A 68 -3.50 14.33 4.03
CA SER A 68 -2.07 14.16 3.79
C SER A 68 -1.75 12.74 3.34
N GLU A 69 -0.73 12.57 2.50
CA GLU A 69 -0.33 11.22 2.04
C GLU A 69 0.07 10.29 3.20
N SER A 70 0.77 10.82 4.18
CA SER A 70 1.19 10.05 5.36
C SER A 70 0.00 9.66 6.24
N GLY A 71 -0.95 10.56 6.44
CA GLY A 71 -2.17 10.30 7.18
C GLY A 71 -3.06 9.29 6.45
N ARG A 72 -3.23 9.44 5.13
CA ARG A 72 -3.96 8.47 4.31
C ARG A 72 -3.38 7.06 4.43
N ARG A 73 -2.05 6.91 4.43
CA ARG A 73 -1.39 5.61 4.65
C ARG A 73 -1.67 5.05 6.05
N CYS A 74 -1.70 5.91 7.07
CA CYS A 74 -2.06 5.53 8.44
C CYS A 74 -3.51 5.02 8.49
N TYR A 75 -4.44 5.75 7.88
CA TYR A 75 -5.84 5.38 7.76
C TYR A 75 -6.03 4.02 7.08
N ILE A 76 -5.42 3.83 5.91
CA ILE A 76 -5.52 2.58 5.14
C ILE A 76 -5.00 1.39 5.94
N ARG A 77 -3.86 1.51 6.65
CA ARG A 77 -3.32 0.43 7.49
C ARG A 77 -4.28 0.07 8.62
N THR A 78 -4.85 1.07 9.28
CA THR A 78 -5.81 0.84 10.36
C THR A 78 -7.09 0.16 9.83
N LEU A 79 -7.62 0.64 8.72
CA LEU A 79 -8.79 0.02 8.07
C LEU A 79 -8.48 -1.42 7.63
N SER A 80 -7.28 -1.68 7.14
CA SER A 80 -6.81 -3.03 6.78
C SER A 80 -6.77 -3.95 8.01
N MET A 81 -6.29 -3.46 9.15
CA MET A 81 -6.27 -4.21 10.40
C MET A 81 -7.67 -4.54 10.90
N VAL A 82 -8.60 -3.58 10.81
CA VAL A 82 -10.02 -3.80 11.16
C VAL A 82 -10.64 -4.86 10.27
N MET A 83 -10.41 -4.79 8.95
CA MET A 83 -10.92 -5.79 8.01
C MET A 83 -10.33 -7.18 8.27
N ALA A 84 -9.04 -7.28 8.53
CA ALA A 84 -8.38 -8.56 8.83
C ALA A 84 -8.88 -9.17 10.15
N CYS A 85 -9.08 -8.35 11.18
CA CYS A 85 -9.71 -8.77 12.43
C CYS A 85 -11.14 -9.27 12.20
N ALA A 86 -11.96 -8.53 11.45
CA ALA A 86 -13.33 -8.93 11.12
C ALA A 86 -13.39 -10.27 10.38
N VAL A 87 -12.48 -10.50 9.43
CA VAL A 87 -12.37 -11.78 8.71
C VAL A 87 -12.10 -12.93 9.67
N ARG A 88 -11.16 -12.78 10.61
CA ARG A 88 -10.83 -13.83 11.58
C ARG A 88 -11.92 -14.11 12.59
N GLU A 89 -12.63 -13.08 13.02
CA GLU A 89 -13.74 -13.23 13.95
C GLU A 89 -14.95 -13.91 13.30
N LEU A 90 -15.25 -13.57 12.03
CA LEU A 90 -16.38 -14.17 11.30
C LEU A 90 -16.06 -15.58 10.79
N TRP A 91 -14.83 -15.81 10.34
CA TRP A 91 -14.43 -17.07 9.71
C TRP A 91 -13.09 -17.54 10.28
N PRO A 92 -13.08 -18.19 11.45
CA PRO A 92 -11.86 -18.75 12.02
C PRO A 92 -11.13 -19.68 11.04
N GLY A 93 -9.82 -19.51 10.94
CA GLY A 93 -8.99 -20.24 9.98
C GLY A 93 -8.81 -19.58 8.61
N TYR A 94 -9.55 -18.51 8.34
CA TYR A 94 -9.37 -17.69 7.15
C TYR A 94 -8.54 -16.44 7.46
N ASP A 95 -7.70 -16.05 6.52
CA ASP A 95 -6.89 -14.82 6.55
C ASP A 95 -7.24 -13.89 5.40
N LEU A 96 -7.20 -12.59 5.67
CA LEU A 96 -7.32 -11.55 4.66
C LEU A 96 -5.99 -11.37 3.93
N ARG A 97 -6.02 -11.26 2.61
CA ARG A 97 -4.90 -10.79 1.80
C ARG A 97 -5.29 -9.57 1.01
N ILE A 98 -4.53 -8.51 1.17
CA ILE A 98 -4.60 -7.32 0.33
C ILE A 98 -3.61 -7.55 -0.81
N GLU A 99 -4.14 -7.75 -2.02
CA GLU A 99 -3.36 -8.19 -3.17
C GLU A 99 -2.70 -6.99 -3.88
N HIS A 100 -3.50 -6.03 -4.31
CA HIS A 100 -3.01 -4.86 -5.05
C HIS A 100 -4.03 -3.71 -5.06
N PRO A 101 -3.60 -2.47 -5.30
CA PRO A 101 -4.52 -1.36 -5.50
C PRO A 101 -5.19 -1.45 -6.88
N ILE A 102 -6.50 -1.27 -6.92
CA ILE A 102 -7.31 -1.21 -8.14
C ILE A 102 -8.55 -0.35 -7.87
N SER A 103 -9.12 0.27 -8.90
CA SER A 103 -10.33 1.10 -8.80
C SER A 103 -10.27 2.13 -7.65
N LYS A 104 -9.09 2.73 -7.45
CA LYS A 104 -8.79 3.66 -6.34
C LYS A 104 -9.07 3.08 -4.93
N GLY A 105 -9.14 1.75 -4.81
CA GLY A 105 -9.29 0.97 -3.58
C GLY A 105 -8.27 -0.15 -3.54
N PHE A 106 -8.59 -1.24 -2.83
CA PHE A 106 -7.71 -2.41 -2.70
C PHE A 106 -8.47 -3.69 -3.01
N TYR A 107 -7.94 -4.48 -3.93
CA TYR A 107 -8.43 -5.82 -4.20
C TYR A 107 -7.95 -6.76 -3.11
N CYS A 108 -8.90 -7.45 -2.47
CA CYS A 108 -8.65 -8.30 -1.33
C CYS A 108 -9.22 -9.71 -1.56
N THR A 109 -8.53 -10.71 -1.03
CA THR A 109 -8.98 -12.10 -1.04
C THR A 109 -9.03 -12.65 0.39
N ILE A 110 -10.00 -13.50 0.66
CA ILE A 110 -10.11 -14.22 1.94
C ILE A 110 -9.70 -15.67 1.66
N ARG A 111 -8.72 -16.19 2.38
CA ARG A 111 -8.11 -17.50 2.12
C ARG A 111 -7.92 -18.30 3.39
N GLU A 112 -8.21 -19.59 3.32
CA GLU A 112 -7.82 -20.57 4.32
C GLU A 112 -6.38 -21.09 4.06
N SER A 113 -6.00 -21.16 2.76
CA SER A 113 -4.67 -21.58 2.31
C SER A 113 -4.32 -20.87 1.00
N ARG A 114 -3.16 -21.18 0.42
CA ARG A 114 -2.78 -20.65 -0.91
C ARG A 114 -3.75 -21.06 -2.01
N GLU A 115 -4.37 -22.22 -1.88
CA GLU A 115 -5.22 -22.84 -2.90
C GLU A 115 -6.70 -22.61 -2.60
N VAL A 116 -7.06 -22.57 -1.31
CA VAL A 116 -8.45 -22.46 -0.87
C VAL A 116 -8.81 -21.03 -0.58
N LYS A 117 -9.68 -20.47 -1.42
CA LYS A 117 -10.30 -19.16 -1.25
C LYS A 117 -11.74 -19.30 -0.80
N LYS A 118 -12.19 -18.35 0.03
CA LYS A 118 -13.59 -18.22 0.36
C LYS A 118 -14.38 -17.71 -0.85
N THR A 119 -15.50 -18.35 -1.17
CA THR A 119 -16.44 -17.84 -2.16
C THR A 119 -17.09 -16.56 -1.62
N ILE A 120 -17.03 -15.49 -2.41
CA ILE A 120 -17.60 -14.20 -2.04
C ILE A 120 -19.00 -14.09 -2.62
N THR A 121 -19.97 -14.01 -1.73
CA THR A 121 -21.39 -13.76 -2.06
C THR A 121 -21.82 -12.39 -1.50
N PRO A 122 -22.95 -11.82 -1.94
CA PRO A 122 -23.47 -10.58 -1.34
C PRO A 122 -23.63 -10.68 0.18
N ASP A 123 -24.02 -11.83 0.72
CA ASP A 123 -24.16 -12.07 2.15
C ASP A 123 -22.81 -12.01 2.88
N VAL A 124 -21.75 -12.58 2.29
CA VAL A 124 -20.37 -12.51 2.83
C VAL A 124 -19.91 -11.06 2.89
N VAL A 125 -20.17 -10.27 1.85
CA VAL A 125 -19.83 -8.85 1.81
C VAL A 125 -20.60 -8.08 2.89
N ALA A 126 -21.91 -8.33 3.01
CA ALA A 126 -22.74 -7.68 4.02
C ALA A 126 -22.31 -8.02 5.45
N GLN A 127 -22.02 -9.30 5.74
CA GLN A 127 -21.52 -9.75 7.05
C GLN A 127 -20.19 -9.08 7.39
N LEU A 128 -19.27 -9.05 6.45
CA LEU A 128 -17.94 -8.44 6.64
C LEU A 128 -18.07 -6.95 6.93
N LYS A 129 -18.86 -6.23 6.11
CA LYS A 129 -19.11 -4.79 6.30
C LYS A 129 -19.72 -4.50 7.66
N ALA A 130 -20.76 -5.26 8.05
CA ALA A 130 -21.43 -5.11 9.34
C ALA A 130 -20.46 -5.37 10.52
N ARG A 131 -19.62 -6.42 10.43
CA ARG A 131 -18.63 -6.69 11.50
C ARG A 131 -17.56 -5.61 11.59
N MET A 132 -17.06 -5.11 10.47
CA MET A 132 -16.13 -3.96 10.47
C MET A 132 -16.77 -2.73 11.13
N GLN A 133 -18.02 -2.41 10.82
CA GLN A 133 -18.74 -1.30 11.44
C GLN A 133 -18.90 -1.48 12.97
N GLN A 134 -19.17 -2.71 13.44
CA GLN A 134 -19.22 -3.02 14.87
C GLN A 134 -17.87 -2.80 15.55
N ILE A 135 -16.78 -3.31 14.98
CA ILE A 135 -15.42 -3.13 15.51
C ILE A 135 -15.05 -1.64 15.59
N ILE A 136 -15.46 -0.85 14.60
CA ILE A 136 -15.24 0.60 14.59
C ILE A 136 -16.07 1.28 15.71
N ALA A 137 -17.33 0.90 15.87
CA ALA A 137 -18.20 1.45 16.91
C ALA A 137 -17.76 1.06 18.33
N GLU A 138 -17.09 -0.09 18.49
CA GLU A 138 -16.49 -0.52 19.75
C GLU A 138 -15.27 0.34 20.16
N ASP A 139 -14.76 1.15 19.26
CA ASP A 139 -13.57 2.03 19.45
C ASP A 139 -12.38 1.32 20.11
N ARG A 140 -12.04 0.14 19.58
CA ARG A 140 -10.97 -0.70 20.14
C ARG A 140 -9.61 0.00 20.08
N PRO A 141 -8.86 0.10 21.19
CA PRO A 141 -7.53 0.70 21.20
C PRO A 141 -6.55 -0.15 20.39
N ILE A 142 -5.66 0.52 19.65
CA ILE A 142 -4.60 -0.10 18.89
C ILE A 142 -3.26 0.24 19.52
N MET A 143 -2.61 -0.77 20.08
CA MET A 143 -1.35 -0.63 20.81
C MET A 143 -0.18 -1.14 19.97
N THR A 144 0.94 -0.44 20.05
CA THR A 144 2.22 -0.90 19.49
C THR A 144 2.99 -1.66 20.57
N GLU A 145 3.37 -2.89 20.29
CA GLU A 145 4.21 -3.70 21.15
C GLU A 145 5.53 -4.04 20.47
N GLU A 146 6.59 -4.22 21.24
CA GLU A 146 7.91 -4.63 20.77
C GLU A 146 8.43 -5.76 21.67
N ARG A 147 8.78 -6.90 21.06
CA ARG A 147 9.30 -8.07 21.77
C ARG A 147 10.46 -8.69 21.00
N GLN A 148 11.17 -9.61 21.65
CA GLN A 148 12.18 -10.42 20.96
C GLN A 148 11.56 -11.14 19.76
N THR A 149 12.27 -11.14 18.62
CA THR A 149 11.76 -11.73 17.37
C THR A 149 11.31 -13.17 17.54
N LYS A 150 12.05 -13.97 18.34
CA LYS A 150 11.66 -15.37 18.61
C LYS A 150 10.31 -15.50 19.35
N GLU A 151 9.98 -14.56 20.20
CA GLU A 151 8.69 -14.51 20.90
C GLU A 151 7.57 -14.10 19.93
N VAL A 152 7.84 -13.08 19.09
CA VAL A 152 6.89 -12.62 18.09
C VAL A 152 6.55 -13.74 17.11
N ILE A 153 7.55 -14.49 16.64
CA ILE A 153 7.32 -15.67 15.78
C ILE A 153 6.39 -16.68 16.45
N ARG A 154 6.57 -16.94 17.75
CA ARG A 154 5.67 -17.86 18.50
C ARG A 154 4.26 -17.27 18.66
N LEU A 155 4.13 -15.96 18.88
CA LEU A 155 2.84 -15.28 19.04
C LEU A 155 2.04 -15.29 17.72
N PHE A 156 2.73 -15.10 16.58
CA PHE A 156 2.10 -15.18 15.27
C PHE A 156 1.80 -16.62 14.87
N GLY A 157 2.50 -17.59 15.47
CA GLY A 157 2.23 -19.04 15.33
C GLY A 157 2.23 -19.51 13.88
N ASP A 158 1.25 -20.35 13.56
CA ASP A 158 1.13 -20.97 12.23
C ASP A 158 0.36 -20.10 11.22
N ARG A 159 0.42 -18.77 11.34
CA ARG A 159 -0.15 -17.88 10.34
C ARG A 159 0.42 -18.21 8.96
N LYS A 160 -0.44 -18.44 8.00
CA LYS A 160 -0.08 -18.85 6.63
C LYS A 160 0.19 -17.66 5.70
N ASP A 161 0.20 -16.46 6.24
CA ASP A 161 0.35 -15.19 5.50
C ASP A 161 1.80 -14.81 5.16
N GLY A 162 2.79 -15.49 5.74
CA GLY A 162 4.22 -15.29 5.46
C GLY A 162 4.94 -14.33 6.40
N GLU A 163 4.27 -13.78 7.42
CA GLU A 163 4.86 -12.86 8.39
C GLU A 163 5.93 -13.53 9.23
N THR A 164 5.70 -14.75 9.70
CA THR A 164 6.70 -15.53 10.45
C THR A 164 7.97 -15.73 9.63
N THR A 165 7.84 -16.09 8.35
CA THR A 165 8.99 -16.21 7.44
C THR A 165 9.68 -14.88 7.21
N LEU A 166 8.95 -13.76 7.19
CA LEU A 166 9.53 -12.42 7.11
C LEU A 166 10.37 -12.14 8.36
N PHE A 167 9.83 -12.35 9.57
CA PHE A 167 10.56 -12.14 10.82
C PHE A 167 11.83 -12.98 10.91
N GLU A 168 11.78 -14.26 10.54
CA GLU A 168 12.95 -15.15 10.47
C GLU A 168 14.03 -14.64 9.51
N THR A 169 13.63 -13.96 8.45
CA THR A 169 14.55 -13.56 7.38
C THR A 169 15.11 -12.16 7.52
N LEU A 170 14.46 -11.27 8.27
CA LEU A 170 14.93 -9.90 8.51
C LEU A 170 16.18 -9.84 9.41
N GLY A 171 16.36 -10.80 10.31
CA GLY A 171 17.50 -10.85 11.23
C GLY A 171 17.47 -9.81 12.35
N ASN A 172 16.36 -9.12 12.56
CA ASN A 172 16.20 -8.16 13.63
C ASN A 172 16.07 -8.89 14.98
N PRO A 173 16.78 -8.46 16.05
CA PRO A 173 16.65 -9.07 17.37
C PRO A 173 15.30 -8.80 18.03
N TYR A 174 14.67 -7.67 17.69
CA TYR A 174 13.35 -7.27 18.17
C TYR A 174 12.43 -6.98 17.00
N CYS A 175 11.14 -7.35 17.14
CA CYS A 175 10.08 -7.03 16.19
C CYS A 175 9.00 -6.22 16.88
N ARG A 176 8.54 -5.18 16.17
CA ARG A 176 7.42 -4.35 16.56
C ARG A 176 6.17 -4.83 15.83
N TYR A 177 5.06 -4.97 16.54
CA TYR A 177 3.77 -5.39 16.00
C TYR A 177 2.64 -4.58 16.66
N TYR A 178 1.44 -4.74 16.16
CA TYR A 178 0.25 -4.06 16.65
C TYR A 178 -0.71 -5.06 17.30
N ARG A 179 -1.38 -4.61 18.37
CA ARG A 179 -2.41 -5.36 19.08
C ARG A 179 -3.70 -4.55 19.17
N MET A 180 -4.81 -5.21 18.89
CA MET A 180 -6.18 -4.70 19.00
C MET A 180 -7.04 -5.77 19.69
N GLY A 181 -7.19 -5.67 21.01
CA GLY A 181 -7.73 -6.76 21.82
C GLY A 181 -6.88 -8.01 21.71
N ASP A 182 -7.48 -9.14 21.36
CA ASP A 182 -6.78 -10.41 21.12
C ASP A 182 -6.18 -10.54 19.73
N TYR A 183 -6.56 -9.65 18.80
CA TYR A 183 -6.02 -9.63 17.46
C TYR A 183 -4.65 -8.95 17.41
N ILE A 184 -3.66 -9.61 16.82
CA ILE A 184 -2.33 -9.05 16.58
C ILE A 184 -2.03 -9.04 15.09
N ASP A 185 -1.23 -8.06 14.62
CA ASP A 185 -0.84 -7.97 13.22
C ASP A 185 0.43 -7.11 13.03
N TYR A 186 1.03 -7.17 11.84
CA TYR A 186 2.27 -6.49 11.52
C TYR A 186 2.09 -5.47 10.40
N TYR A 187 2.50 -4.24 10.66
CA TYR A 187 2.49 -3.15 9.68
C TYR A 187 3.79 -2.34 9.72
N THR A 188 4.28 -1.94 8.54
CA THR A 188 5.49 -1.12 8.39
C THR A 188 5.20 0.37 8.50
N GLY A 189 4.56 0.83 9.56
CA GLY A 189 4.25 2.25 9.76
C GLY A 189 3.20 2.47 10.81
N ALA A 190 2.94 3.72 11.16
CA ALA A 190 1.96 4.06 12.19
C ALA A 190 0.53 3.69 11.78
N LEU A 191 -0.26 3.26 12.78
CA LEU A 191 -1.71 3.12 12.73
C LEU A 191 -2.35 4.24 13.56
N MET A 192 -3.66 4.43 13.41
CA MET A 192 -4.44 5.32 14.26
C MET A 192 -4.54 4.74 15.69
N PRO A 193 -4.82 5.56 16.71
CA PRO A 193 -4.82 5.12 18.11
C PRO A 193 -5.88 4.07 18.45
N SER A 194 -7.02 4.13 17.74
CA SER A 194 -8.14 3.21 17.93
C SER A 194 -8.97 3.08 16.65
N THR A 195 -9.87 2.12 16.64
CA THR A 195 -10.75 1.86 15.48
C THR A 195 -11.79 2.94 15.24
N GLY A 196 -12.20 3.67 16.28
CA GLY A 196 -13.18 4.75 16.19
C GLY A 196 -12.73 5.98 15.37
N TYR A 197 -11.43 6.07 15.04
CA TYR A 197 -10.92 7.10 14.12
C TYR A 197 -11.28 6.82 12.64
N ILE A 198 -11.80 5.63 12.32
CA ILE A 198 -12.28 5.30 10.96
C ILE A 198 -13.70 5.83 10.81
N ASN A 199 -13.89 6.81 9.93
CA ASN A 199 -15.17 7.46 9.68
C ASN A 199 -15.84 7.02 8.38
N LEU A 200 -15.09 6.53 7.40
CA LEU A 200 -15.63 6.23 6.08
C LEU A 200 -14.88 5.08 5.40
N PHE A 201 -15.61 4.07 4.95
CA PHE A 201 -15.13 2.99 4.09
C PHE A 201 -16.32 2.32 3.41
N ASP A 202 -16.05 1.50 2.41
CA ASP A 202 -17.01 0.56 1.87
C ASP A 202 -16.34 -0.76 1.49
N VAL A 203 -17.15 -1.80 1.36
CA VAL A 203 -16.75 -3.15 0.96
C VAL A 203 -17.71 -3.61 -0.13
N GLU A 204 -17.18 -3.95 -1.29
CA GLU A 204 -17.97 -4.37 -2.45
C GLU A 204 -17.43 -5.69 -3.02
N GLU A 205 -18.26 -6.42 -3.75
CA GLU A 205 -17.80 -7.52 -4.59
C GLU A 205 -17.09 -6.96 -5.83
N TYR A 206 -15.95 -7.56 -6.20
CA TYR A 206 -15.20 -7.20 -7.39
C TYR A 206 -14.48 -8.43 -7.97
N HIS A 207 -14.85 -8.84 -9.17
CA HIS A 207 -14.30 -10.02 -9.87
C HIS A 207 -14.22 -11.29 -8.99
N GLY A 208 -15.32 -11.61 -8.28
CA GLY A 208 -15.43 -12.78 -7.43
C GLY A 208 -14.65 -12.70 -6.11
N ASN A 209 -14.16 -11.54 -5.75
CA ASN A 209 -13.48 -11.26 -4.49
C ASN A 209 -13.95 -9.89 -3.94
N ILE A 210 -13.14 -9.23 -3.14
CA ILE A 210 -13.53 -8.03 -2.40
C ILE A 210 -12.75 -6.82 -2.88
N LEU A 211 -13.43 -5.71 -3.08
CA LEU A 211 -12.86 -4.38 -3.20
C LEU A 211 -13.08 -3.61 -1.88
N LEU A 212 -12.01 -3.31 -1.19
CA LEU A 212 -12.02 -2.38 -0.06
C LEU A 212 -11.93 -0.96 -0.60
N ARG A 213 -13.00 -0.18 -0.42
CA ARG A 213 -13.07 1.22 -0.82
C ARG A 213 -12.61 2.12 0.32
N ILE A 214 -11.88 3.16 -0.03
CA ILE A 214 -11.22 4.06 0.91
C ILE A 214 -11.61 5.51 0.64
N PRO A 215 -11.44 6.41 1.63
CA PRO A 215 -11.69 7.83 1.46
C PRO A 215 -10.87 8.45 0.33
N CYS A 216 -11.47 9.42 -0.36
CA CYS A 216 -10.78 10.23 -1.37
C CYS A 216 -9.68 11.08 -0.71
N ARG A 217 -8.53 11.18 -1.37
CA ARG A 217 -7.40 11.96 -0.85
C ARG A 217 -7.72 13.45 -0.76
N LYS A 218 -8.40 14.01 -1.77
CA LYS A 218 -8.73 15.44 -1.81
C LYS A 218 -9.85 15.80 -0.84
N ASN A 219 -10.76 14.87 -0.59
CA ASN A 219 -11.88 15.04 0.34
C ASN A 219 -12.13 13.75 1.11
N PRO A 220 -11.52 13.58 2.30
CA PRO A 220 -11.70 12.40 3.14
C PRO A 220 -13.13 12.11 3.61
N ASN A 221 -14.08 13.02 3.37
CA ASN A 221 -15.50 12.83 3.69
C ASN A 221 -16.30 12.14 2.59
N CYS A 222 -15.67 11.79 1.45
CA CYS A 222 -16.28 10.99 0.40
C CYS A 222 -15.39 9.83 0.01
N LEU A 223 -15.98 8.78 -0.55
CA LEU A 223 -15.24 7.65 -1.11
C LEU A 223 -14.66 8.02 -2.46
N GLU A 224 -13.54 7.40 -2.82
CA GLU A 224 -13.02 7.47 -4.17
C GLU A 224 -14.06 6.96 -5.17
N GLU A 225 -14.08 7.54 -6.37
CA GLU A 225 -14.94 7.10 -7.44
C GLU A 225 -14.55 5.68 -7.91
N ARG A 226 -15.56 4.83 -8.15
CA ARG A 226 -15.33 3.50 -8.70
C ARG A 226 -14.96 3.60 -10.18
N ILE A 227 -13.80 3.07 -10.55
CA ILE A 227 -13.34 2.98 -11.92
C ILE A 227 -13.28 1.49 -12.31
N VAL A 228 -13.87 1.16 -13.46
CA VAL A 228 -13.75 -0.20 -14.02
C VAL A 228 -12.41 -0.32 -14.75
N GLU A 229 -11.54 -1.20 -14.25
CA GLU A 229 -10.17 -1.37 -14.75
C GLU A 229 -9.90 -2.83 -15.17
N ASP A 230 -10.76 -3.41 -16.02
CA ASP A 230 -10.68 -4.83 -16.40
C ASP A 230 -9.35 -5.22 -17.04
N LYS A 231 -8.80 -4.36 -17.89
CA LYS A 231 -7.49 -4.60 -18.52
C LYS A 231 -6.37 -4.67 -17.48
N ARG A 232 -6.39 -3.74 -16.53
CA ARG A 232 -5.41 -3.69 -15.42
C ARG A 232 -5.57 -4.89 -14.49
N PHE A 233 -6.80 -5.29 -14.21
CA PHE A 233 -7.08 -6.50 -13.43
C PHE A 233 -6.53 -7.76 -14.14
N GLY A 234 -6.69 -7.88 -15.45
CA GLY A 234 -6.11 -8.97 -16.26
C GLY A 234 -4.59 -9.08 -16.11
N ILE A 235 -3.88 -7.93 -16.14
CA ILE A 235 -2.43 -7.87 -15.95
C ILE A 235 -2.03 -8.34 -14.54
N PHE A 236 -2.72 -7.89 -13.50
CA PHE A 236 -2.45 -8.35 -12.14
C PHE A 236 -2.67 -9.86 -11.98
N LYS A 237 -3.72 -10.41 -12.59
CA LYS A 237 -3.98 -11.86 -12.58
C LYS A 237 -2.85 -12.65 -13.26
N GLU A 238 -2.32 -12.15 -14.38
CA GLU A 238 -1.16 -12.74 -15.04
C GLU A 238 0.09 -12.71 -14.13
N TYR A 239 0.33 -11.57 -13.48
CA TYR A 239 1.47 -11.41 -12.57
C TYR A 239 1.42 -12.34 -11.36
N VAL A 240 0.24 -12.55 -10.80
CA VAL A 240 0.01 -13.56 -9.74
C VAL A 240 0.34 -14.97 -10.23
N GLY A 241 0.03 -15.27 -11.51
CA GLY A 241 0.43 -16.52 -12.17
C GLY A 241 1.96 -16.68 -12.23
N TRP A 242 2.69 -15.64 -12.59
CA TRP A 242 4.16 -15.66 -12.62
C TRP A 242 4.78 -15.87 -11.22
N ASN A 243 4.24 -15.20 -10.21
CA ASN A 243 4.70 -15.38 -8.83
C ASN A 243 4.54 -16.82 -8.33
N LYS A 244 3.50 -17.54 -8.79
CA LYS A 244 3.33 -18.96 -8.50
C LYS A 244 4.43 -19.81 -9.14
N LEU A 245 4.82 -19.50 -10.39
CA LEU A 245 5.94 -20.19 -11.07
C LEU A 245 7.25 -19.97 -10.33
N LEU A 246 7.50 -18.76 -9.86
CA LEU A 246 8.68 -18.41 -9.07
C LEU A 246 8.65 -19.03 -7.66
N LYS A 247 7.49 -19.50 -7.19
CA LYS A 247 7.24 -19.96 -5.82
C LYS A 247 7.53 -18.85 -4.79
N ILE A 248 7.22 -17.61 -5.14
CA ILE A 248 7.41 -16.41 -4.31
C ILE A 248 6.11 -15.64 -4.29
N SER A 249 5.48 -15.57 -3.13
CA SER A 249 4.20 -14.86 -2.96
C SER A 249 4.31 -13.67 -2.01
N ASN A 250 5.41 -13.56 -1.27
CA ASN A 250 5.64 -12.48 -0.30
C ASN A 250 7.15 -12.25 -0.08
N VAL A 251 7.48 -11.15 0.61
CA VAL A 251 8.86 -10.74 0.88
C VAL A 251 9.62 -11.76 1.73
N GLY A 252 8.97 -12.43 2.69
CA GLY A 252 9.61 -13.46 3.50
C GLY A 252 10.10 -14.64 2.66
N GLU A 253 9.28 -15.10 1.71
CA GLU A 253 9.68 -16.17 0.76
C GLU A 253 10.79 -15.71 -0.19
N PHE A 254 10.72 -14.46 -0.67
CA PHE A 254 11.79 -13.87 -1.46
C PHE A 254 13.12 -13.88 -0.70
N ASN A 255 13.13 -13.39 0.54
CA ASN A 255 14.31 -13.39 1.40
C ASN A 255 14.84 -14.81 1.65
N LYS A 256 13.94 -15.78 1.90
CA LYS A 256 14.30 -17.19 2.09
C LYS A 256 14.92 -17.78 0.82
N ALA A 257 14.35 -17.50 -0.34
CA ALA A 257 14.90 -17.95 -1.62
C ALA A 257 16.30 -17.35 -1.86
N HIS A 258 16.51 -16.07 -1.51
CA HIS A 258 17.82 -15.43 -1.60
C HIS A 258 18.84 -16.09 -0.66
N LYS A 259 18.50 -16.30 0.61
CA LYS A 259 19.35 -17.03 1.58
C LYS A 259 19.72 -18.43 1.11
N ASN A 260 18.83 -19.09 0.38
CA ASN A 260 19.03 -20.41 -0.21
C ASN A 260 19.74 -20.38 -1.58
N GLN A 261 20.40 -19.29 -1.93
CA GLN A 261 21.20 -19.11 -3.15
C GLN A 261 20.41 -19.26 -4.48
N ARG A 262 19.08 -19.08 -4.46
CA ARG A 262 18.25 -19.19 -5.66
C ARG A 262 18.14 -17.89 -6.46
N SER A 263 18.85 -16.83 -6.10
CA SER A 263 18.74 -15.51 -6.73
C SER A 263 19.02 -15.53 -8.23
N VAL A 264 20.04 -16.26 -8.65
CA VAL A 264 20.41 -16.36 -10.07
C VAL A 264 19.33 -17.08 -10.89
N GLU A 265 18.77 -18.16 -10.34
CA GLU A 265 17.63 -18.87 -10.96
C GLU A 265 16.42 -17.94 -11.12
N MET A 266 16.09 -17.19 -10.07
CA MET A 266 14.98 -16.26 -10.06
C MET A 266 15.14 -15.14 -11.08
N ILE A 267 16.34 -14.55 -11.17
CA ILE A 267 16.64 -13.51 -12.16
C ILE A 267 16.45 -14.05 -13.57
N LYS A 268 17.10 -15.19 -13.89
CA LYS A 268 17.00 -15.81 -15.22
C LYS A 268 15.55 -16.14 -15.60
N LEU A 269 14.78 -16.70 -14.67
CA LEU A 269 13.37 -17.01 -14.91
C LEU A 269 12.52 -15.75 -15.13
N SER A 270 12.75 -14.70 -14.33
CA SER A 270 12.05 -13.43 -14.46
C SER A 270 12.38 -12.75 -15.80
N GLU A 271 13.65 -12.77 -16.22
CA GLU A 271 14.07 -12.24 -17.51
C GLU A 271 13.46 -13.02 -18.68
N ALA A 272 13.45 -14.35 -18.59
CA ALA A 272 12.82 -15.21 -19.63
C ALA A 272 11.32 -14.96 -19.75
N LEU A 273 10.61 -14.81 -18.63
CA LEU A 273 9.17 -14.47 -18.62
C LEU A 273 8.92 -13.09 -19.24
N HIS A 274 9.76 -12.11 -18.90
CA HIS A 274 9.68 -10.77 -19.47
C HIS A 274 9.93 -10.77 -20.97
N GLU A 275 11.00 -11.44 -21.46
CA GLU A 275 11.32 -11.53 -22.87
C GLU A 275 10.21 -12.24 -23.66
N LYS A 276 9.67 -13.33 -23.11
CA LYS A 276 8.52 -14.02 -23.71
C LYS A 276 7.32 -13.08 -23.87
N LYS A 277 7.07 -12.20 -22.88
CA LYS A 277 5.96 -11.24 -22.96
C LYS A 277 6.20 -10.18 -24.03
N VAL A 278 7.44 -9.68 -24.14
CA VAL A 278 7.81 -8.70 -25.20
C VAL A 278 7.61 -9.33 -26.59
N ALA A 279 8.05 -10.59 -26.78
CA ALA A 279 7.83 -11.32 -28.04
C ALA A 279 6.34 -11.48 -28.36
N GLN A 280 5.52 -11.88 -27.38
CA GLN A 280 4.07 -11.98 -27.57
C GLN A 280 3.42 -10.64 -27.99
N ILE A 281 3.87 -9.53 -27.43
CA ILE A 281 3.38 -8.20 -27.82
C ILE A 281 3.81 -7.88 -29.26
N ALA A 282 5.05 -8.21 -29.64
CA ALA A 282 5.50 -8.04 -31.02
C ALA A 282 4.68 -8.87 -32.00
N ASP A 283 4.36 -10.12 -31.64
CA ASP A 283 3.50 -10.99 -32.45
C ASP A 283 2.08 -10.43 -32.60
N GLN A 284 1.50 -9.89 -31.53
CA GLN A 284 0.19 -9.22 -31.56
C GLN A 284 0.18 -7.99 -32.49
N ILE A 285 1.27 -7.21 -32.51
CA ILE A 285 1.42 -6.07 -33.40
C ILE A 285 1.55 -6.54 -34.87
N ALA A 286 2.39 -7.54 -35.10
CA ALA A 286 2.64 -8.06 -36.46
C ALA A 286 1.40 -8.71 -37.06
N ASN A 287 0.59 -9.40 -36.27
CA ASN A 287 -0.61 -10.14 -36.68
C ASN A 287 -1.91 -9.40 -36.35
N HIS A 288 -1.89 -8.08 -36.24
CA HIS A 288 -3.09 -7.30 -35.95
C HIS A 288 -4.11 -7.41 -37.08
N GLU A 289 -5.38 -7.68 -36.76
CA GLU A 289 -6.46 -7.95 -37.74
C GLU A 289 -6.66 -6.83 -38.78
N GLY A 290 -6.38 -5.58 -38.42
CA GLY A 290 -6.42 -4.41 -39.30
C GLY A 290 -5.13 -4.13 -40.08
N GLY A 291 -4.18 -5.08 -40.11
CA GLY A 291 -2.83 -4.88 -40.60
C GLY A 291 -1.89 -4.27 -39.54
N VAL A 292 -0.60 -4.22 -39.87
CA VAL A 292 0.41 -3.69 -38.91
C VAL A 292 0.10 -2.24 -38.56
N PRO A 293 -0.07 -1.90 -37.26
CA PRO A 293 -0.33 -0.53 -36.81
C PRO A 293 0.78 0.43 -37.25
N ARG A 294 0.41 1.60 -37.75
CA ARG A 294 1.38 2.65 -38.14
C ARG A 294 2.03 3.32 -36.92
N PHE A 295 1.32 3.36 -35.79
CA PHE A 295 1.78 3.94 -34.54
C PHE A 295 1.54 2.98 -33.37
N VAL A 296 2.57 2.79 -32.57
CA VAL A 296 2.52 2.05 -31.32
C VAL A 296 2.95 3.00 -30.19
N LEU A 297 2.03 3.38 -29.33
CA LEU A 297 2.28 4.32 -28.23
C LEU A 297 2.68 3.57 -26.98
N ILE A 298 3.82 3.96 -26.38
CA ILE A 298 4.33 3.40 -25.12
C ILE A 298 4.32 4.49 -24.08
N SER A 299 3.45 4.35 -23.07
CA SER A 299 3.36 5.29 -21.96
C SER A 299 3.61 4.59 -20.62
N GLY A 300 3.97 5.37 -19.62
CA GLY A 300 4.18 4.88 -18.24
C GLY A 300 4.88 5.93 -17.40
N PRO A 301 4.86 5.78 -16.06
CA PRO A 301 5.48 6.74 -15.14
C PRO A 301 7.00 6.84 -15.34
N SER A 302 7.60 7.88 -14.75
CA SER A 302 9.07 8.02 -14.74
C SER A 302 9.72 6.77 -14.14
N SER A 303 10.88 6.39 -14.69
CA SER A 303 11.64 5.20 -14.27
C SER A 303 10.91 3.85 -14.40
N SER A 304 9.81 3.77 -15.15
CA SER A 304 9.07 2.51 -15.39
C SER A 304 9.72 1.57 -16.40
N GLY A 305 10.85 1.98 -17.03
CA GLY A 305 11.55 1.17 -18.02
C GLY A 305 11.04 1.31 -19.45
N LYS A 306 10.28 2.36 -19.78
CA LYS A 306 9.76 2.63 -21.14
C LYS A 306 10.83 2.50 -22.22
N THR A 307 11.97 3.15 -22.04
CA THR A 307 13.09 3.14 -22.99
C THR A 307 13.68 1.75 -23.18
N THR A 308 13.83 0.96 -22.09
CA THR A 308 14.32 -0.41 -22.17
C THR A 308 13.33 -1.31 -22.88
N PHE A 309 12.04 -1.16 -22.55
CA PHE A 309 10.96 -1.90 -23.19
C PHE A 309 10.87 -1.59 -24.69
N SER A 310 10.90 -0.31 -25.11
CA SER A 310 10.82 0.09 -26.52
C SER A 310 11.96 -0.51 -27.33
N LYS A 311 13.21 -0.49 -26.80
CA LYS A 311 14.36 -1.10 -27.46
C LYS A 311 14.22 -2.62 -27.63
N ARG A 312 13.74 -3.34 -26.61
CA ARG A 312 13.50 -4.78 -26.69
C ARG A 312 12.35 -5.11 -27.67
N LEU A 313 11.26 -4.33 -27.63
CA LEU A 313 10.15 -4.48 -28.55
C LEU A 313 10.58 -4.24 -30.01
N THR A 314 11.42 -3.24 -30.26
CA THR A 314 12.01 -2.99 -31.58
C THR A 314 12.73 -4.23 -32.12
N ILE A 315 13.55 -4.88 -31.30
CA ILE A 315 14.27 -6.10 -31.71
C ILE A 315 13.27 -7.21 -32.08
N GLN A 316 12.25 -7.45 -31.25
CA GLN A 316 11.25 -8.48 -31.51
C GLN A 316 10.39 -8.17 -32.74
N LEU A 317 10.09 -6.90 -33.02
CA LEU A 317 9.41 -6.48 -34.24
C LEU A 317 10.30 -6.71 -35.48
N MET A 318 11.61 -6.46 -35.38
CA MET A 318 12.56 -6.76 -36.49
C MET A 318 12.64 -8.27 -36.76
N VAL A 319 12.56 -9.14 -35.72
CA VAL A 319 12.44 -10.59 -35.90
C VAL A 319 11.19 -10.96 -36.69
N ASN A 320 10.08 -10.23 -36.51
CA ASN A 320 8.83 -10.39 -37.27
C ASN A 320 8.85 -9.67 -38.63
N GLY A 321 10.01 -9.20 -39.10
CA GLY A 321 10.16 -8.53 -40.41
C GLY A 321 9.70 -7.07 -40.45
N ILE A 322 9.36 -6.47 -39.30
CA ILE A 322 8.94 -5.08 -39.19
C ILE A 322 10.12 -4.23 -38.72
N ARG A 323 10.41 -3.13 -39.38
CA ARG A 323 11.45 -2.18 -39.00
C ARG A 323 10.82 -0.90 -38.44
N PRO A 324 10.57 -0.81 -37.12
CA PRO A 324 10.01 0.38 -36.52
C PRO A 324 11.05 1.48 -36.36
N GLU A 325 10.59 2.74 -36.37
CA GLU A 325 11.36 3.90 -35.93
C GLU A 325 10.91 4.27 -34.53
N VAL A 326 11.87 4.47 -33.62
CA VAL A 326 11.59 4.83 -32.23
C VAL A 326 11.72 6.34 -32.06
N ILE A 327 10.61 7.00 -31.73
CA ILE A 327 10.57 8.43 -31.48
C ILE A 327 10.35 8.64 -29.98
N SER A 328 11.34 9.27 -29.30
CA SER A 328 11.20 9.64 -27.89
C SER A 328 10.55 11.01 -27.79
N MET A 329 9.46 11.10 -27.04
CA MET A 329 8.80 12.39 -26.73
C MET A 329 9.73 13.33 -25.94
N ASP A 330 10.68 12.77 -25.17
CA ASP A 330 11.67 13.55 -24.39
C ASP A 330 12.55 14.44 -25.30
N ASN A 331 12.71 14.08 -26.58
CA ASN A 331 13.47 14.86 -27.54
C ASN A 331 12.77 16.16 -27.97
N TYR A 332 11.49 16.31 -27.65
CA TYR A 332 10.65 17.45 -28.04
C TYR A 332 10.35 18.40 -26.88
N PHE A 333 10.85 18.12 -25.68
CA PHE A 333 10.72 19.05 -24.56
C PHE A 333 11.53 20.31 -24.83
N VAL A 334 10.91 21.44 -24.54
CA VAL A 334 11.57 22.75 -24.52
C VAL A 334 12.29 22.97 -23.18
N ASN A 335 13.13 24.01 -23.09
CA ASN A 335 13.73 24.39 -21.82
C ASN A 335 12.66 24.80 -20.82
N ARG A 336 12.95 24.68 -19.53
CA ARG A 336 11.99 25.04 -18.46
C ARG A 336 11.49 26.48 -18.58
N GLU A 337 12.35 27.38 -19.02
CA GLU A 337 12.04 28.81 -19.21
C GLU A 337 11.04 29.04 -20.34
N ASP A 338 11.02 28.15 -21.34
CA ASP A 338 10.16 28.21 -22.52
C ASP A 338 8.90 27.35 -22.37
N THR A 339 8.74 26.65 -21.23
CA THR A 339 7.57 25.80 -20.99
C THR A 339 6.31 26.67 -20.84
N PRO A 340 5.20 26.30 -21.50
CA PRO A 340 3.92 26.98 -21.31
C PRO A 340 3.47 26.97 -19.84
N ARG A 341 2.62 27.90 -19.50
CA ARG A 341 1.97 27.95 -18.19
C ARG A 341 0.55 27.44 -18.29
N ASP A 342 0.11 26.72 -17.27
CA ASP A 342 -1.28 26.26 -17.14
C ASP A 342 -2.24 27.43 -16.81
N GLU A 343 -3.54 27.12 -16.69
CA GLU A 343 -4.59 28.10 -16.36
C GLU A 343 -4.39 28.77 -14.97
N ASN A 344 -3.59 28.16 -14.08
CA ASN A 344 -3.27 28.68 -12.76
C ASN A 344 -1.95 29.48 -12.75
N GLY A 345 -1.27 29.59 -13.90
CA GLY A 345 0.01 30.28 -14.04
C GLY A 345 1.22 29.46 -13.59
N GLU A 346 1.05 28.16 -13.30
CA GLU A 346 2.14 27.25 -13.01
C GLU A 346 2.72 26.65 -14.30
N TRP A 347 3.97 26.16 -14.23
CA TRP A 347 4.62 25.54 -15.39
C TRP A 347 3.93 24.22 -15.76
N ASP A 348 3.42 24.11 -16.98
CA ASP A 348 2.85 22.89 -17.55
C ASP A 348 3.97 21.99 -18.08
N PHE A 349 4.34 20.98 -17.29
CA PHE A 349 5.40 20.04 -17.63
C PHE A 349 4.88 18.71 -18.22
N GLU A 350 3.57 18.56 -18.43
CA GLU A 350 2.95 17.33 -18.96
C GLU A 350 2.38 17.49 -20.37
#